data_a4763bb6d30ae48e74e1acc435f9f58a
#
_entry.id   a4763bb6d30ae48e74e1acc435f9f58a
#
_cell.length_a   1.000
_cell.length_b   1.000
_cell.length_c   1.000
_cell.angle_alpha   90.00
_cell.angle_beta   90.00
_cell.angle_gamma   90.00
#
_symmetry.space_group_name_H-M   'P 1'
#
loop_
_entity.id
_entity.type
_entity.pdbx_description
1 polymer ?
#
loop_
_entity_poly.entity_id
_entity_poly.type
_entity_poly.pdbx_seq_one_letter_code
_entity_poly.pdbx_strand_id
1 'polypeptide(L)' 'MEFKAFKMDGLGNDFIIIDERFDKINLRNNDIIKICSREFIGCDQLIIIREADQNDAELVFYNSD' A
#
# COMPACT_ATOMS: atom_id res chain seq x y z
N MET A 1 14.52 1.25 -3.19
CA MET A 1 13.35 0.35 -3.21
C MET A 1 12.43 0.80 -4.35
N GLU A 2 12.17 -0.09 -5.28
CA GLU A 2 11.27 0.21 -6.39
C GLU A 2 10.01 -0.63 -6.25
N PHE A 3 8.86 0.00 -6.45
CA PHE A 3 7.59 -0.70 -6.43
C PHE A 3 6.57 0.10 -7.22
N LYS A 4 5.56 -0.60 -7.72
CA LYS A 4 4.46 0.04 -8.40
C LYS A 4 3.38 0.40 -7.38
N ALA A 5 3.00 1.66 -7.37
CA ALA A 5 1.97 2.14 -6.49
C ALA A 5 1.02 3.04 -7.25
N PHE A 6 -0.24 3.00 -6.86
CA PHE A 6 -1.26 3.87 -7.42
C PHE A 6 -1.81 4.74 -6.30
N LYS A 7 -1.85 6.03 -6.54
CA LYS A 7 -2.44 6.96 -5.57
C LYS A 7 -3.79 7.40 -6.08
N MET A 8 -4.80 7.27 -5.22
CA MET A 8 -6.18 7.62 -5.55
C MET A 8 -6.77 8.53 -4.48
N ASP A 9 -7.55 9.50 -4.90
CA ASP A 9 -8.28 10.37 -4.01
C ASP A 9 -9.78 10.13 -4.18
N GLY A 10 -10.49 10.05 -3.08
CA GLY A 10 -11.94 9.88 -3.14
C GLY A 10 -12.60 10.35 -1.85
N LEU A 11 -13.61 11.21 -1.97
CA LEU A 11 -14.46 11.62 -0.86
C LEU A 11 -13.68 12.11 0.38
N GLY A 12 -12.62 12.88 0.14
CA GLY A 12 -11.84 13.46 1.24
C GLY A 12 -10.81 12.53 1.83
N ASN A 13 -10.64 11.34 1.24
CA ASN A 13 -9.66 10.37 1.67
C ASN A 13 -8.71 10.07 0.54
N ASP A 14 -7.44 9.85 0.82
CA ASP A 14 -6.52 9.41 -0.22
C ASP A 14 -5.93 8.04 0.14
N PHE A 15 -5.68 7.25 -0.91
CA PHE A 15 -5.23 5.88 -0.78
C PHE A 15 -3.99 5.66 -1.62
N ILE A 16 -3.08 4.83 -1.11
CA ILE A 16 -2.00 4.28 -1.93
C ILE A 16 -2.25 2.78 -2.03
N ILE A 17 -2.26 2.27 -3.25
CA ILE A 17 -2.47 0.84 -3.51
C ILE A 17 -1.17 0.27 -4.07
N ILE A 18 -0.64 -0.74 -3.40
CA ILE A 18 0.57 -1.44 -3.83
C ILE A 18 0.20 -2.88 -4.14
N ASP A 19 0.50 -3.30 -5.37
CA ASP A 19 0.20 -4.66 -5.81
C ASP A 19 1.47 -5.50 -5.71
N GLU A 20 1.52 -6.42 -4.75
CA GLU A 20 2.64 -7.30 -4.54
C GLU A 20 2.50 -8.65 -5.23
N ARG A 21 1.44 -8.85 -6.02
CA ARG A 21 1.19 -10.16 -6.65
C ARG A 21 2.23 -10.52 -7.69
N PHE A 22 2.80 -9.52 -8.34
CA PHE A 22 3.79 -9.75 -9.42
C PHE A 22 5.21 -9.51 -8.95
N ASP A 23 5.41 -8.53 -8.09
CA ASP A 23 6.71 -8.21 -7.51
C ASP A 23 6.60 -8.24 -6.00
N LYS A 24 7.19 -9.27 -5.40
CA LYS A 24 7.18 -9.36 -3.95
C LYS A 24 8.04 -8.26 -3.36
N ILE A 25 7.40 -7.36 -2.67
CA ILE A 25 8.06 -6.28 -1.96
C ILE A 25 7.88 -6.55 -0.49
N ASN A 26 8.94 -6.89 0.20
CA ASN A 26 8.86 -7.15 1.64
C ASN A 26 8.85 -5.83 2.39
N LEU A 27 7.68 -5.19 2.41
CA LEU A 27 7.52 -3.95 3.14
C LEU A 27 7.42 -4.22 4.63
N ARG A 28 8.28 -3.57 5.38
CA ARG A 28 8.25 -3.61 6.84
C ARG A 28 7.39 -2.48 7.37
N ASN A 29 7.03 -2.56 8.64
CA ASN A 29 6.21 -1.51 9.25
C ASN A 29 6.84 -0.12 9.09
N ASN A 30 8.15 -0.02 9.22
CA ASN A 30 8.85 1.26 9.05
C ASN A 30 8.73 1.79 7.62
N ASP A 31 8.77 0.90 6.63
CA ASP A 31 8.59 1.30 5.24
C ASP A 31 7.18 1.82 4.98
N ILE A 32 6.18 1.16 5.57
CA ILE A 32 4.79 1.56 5.44
C ILE A 32 4.57 2.93 6.06
N ILE A 33 5.10 3.15 7.25
CA ILE A 33 5.01 4.44 7.93
C ILE A 33 5.64 5.53 7.07
N LYS A 34 6.81 5.24 6.50
CA LYS A 34 7.52 6.20 5.67
C LYS A 34 6.73 6.54 4.41
N ILE A 35 6.16 5.53 3.75
CA ILE A 35 5.38 5.73 2.53
C ILE A 35 4.14 6.58 2.83
N CYS A 36 3.48 6.33 3.95
CA CYS A 36 2.29 7.08 4.34
C CYS A 36 2.60 8.49 4.82
N SER A 37 3.85 8.78 5.12
CA SER A 37 4.25 10.10 5.60
C SER A 37 4.04 11.16 4.52
N ARG A 38 3.46 12.30 4.90
CA ARG A 38 3.26 13.42 3.99
C ARG A 38 4.58 14.02 3.50
N GLU A 39 5.68 13.70 4.16
CA GLU A 39 7.02 14.13 3.73
C GLU A 39 7.55 13.29 2.57
N PHE A 40 6.92 12.16 2.30
CA PHE A 40 7.30 11.29 1.18
C PHE A 40 6.16 11.25 0.17
N ILE A 41 5.34 10.19 0.14
CA ILE A 41 4.20 10.12 -0.78
C ILE A 41 2.95 10.66 -0.08
N GLY A 42 2.67 10.14 1.10
CA GLY A 42 1.54 10.58 1.91
C GLY A 42 0.23 9.94 1.52
N CYS A 43 -0.48 9.41 2.51
CA CYS A 43 -1.81 8.88 2.29
C CYS A 43 -2.53 8.71 3.62
N ASP A 44 -3.84 8.67 3.58
CA ASP A 44 -4.65 8.34 4.75
C ASP A 44 -4.68 6.83 4.96
N GLN A 45 -4.70 6.07 3.87
CA GLN A 45 -4.71 4.61 3.93
C GLN A 45 -3.77 4.02 2.90
N LEU A 46 -3.14 2.92 3.26
CA LEU A 46 -2.31 2.12 2.37
C LEU A 46 -2.95 0.76 2.22
N ILE A 47 -3.12 0.32 0.98
CA ILE A 47 -3.70 -0.98 0.68
C ILE A 47 -2.66 -1.80 -0.07
N ILE A 48 -2.37 -2.98 0.44
CA ILE A 48 -1.46 -3.90 -0.22
C ILE A 48 -2.26 -5.08 -0.75
N ILE A 49 -2.08 -5.38 -2.02
CA ILE A 49 -2.69 -6.55 -2.65
C ILE A 49 -1.63 -7.63 -2.71
N ARG A 50 -1.87 -8.74 -2.05
CA ARG A 50 -0.95 -9.87 -2.01
C ARG A 50 -1.54 -11.08 -2.69
N GLU A 51 -0.68 -11.91 -3.23
CA GLU A 51 -1.09 -13.20 -3.74
C GLU A 51 -1.46 -14.10 -2.59
N ALA A 52 -2.63 -14.72 -2.67
CA ALA A 52 -3.09 -15.67 -1.67
C ALA A 52 -3.19 -17.05 -2.31
N ASP A 53 -3.35 -18.08 -1.48
CA ASP A 53 -3.52 -19.43 -1.97
C ASP A 53 -4.79 -19.56 -2.81
N GLN A 54 -4.80 -20.49 -3.76
CA GLN A 54 -5.96 -20.82 -4.58
C GLN A 54 -6.46 -19.68 -5.46
N ASN A 55 -5.54 -18.88 -5.98
CA ASN A 55 -5.84 -17.80 -6.92
C ASN A 55 -6.67 -16.64 -6.35
N ASP A 56 -6.87 -16.60 -5.07
CA ASP A 56 -7.52 -15.47 -4.42
C ASP A 56 -6.48 -14.39 -4.10
N ALA A 57 -6.94 -13.18 -3.95
CA ALA A 57 -6.08 -12.07 -3.54
C ALA A 57 -6.37 -11.71 -2.09
N GLU A 58 -5.32 -11.40 -1.35
CA GLU A 58 -5.45 -10.91 0.02
C GLU A 58 -5.23 -9.40 0.02
N LEU A 59 -6.12 -8.69 0.70
CA LEU A 59 -6.00 -7.24 0.86
C LEU A 59 -5.59 -6.93 2.28
N VAL A 60 -4.53 -6.16 2.43
CA VAL A 60 -4.05 -5.72 3.73
C VAL A 60 -4.17 -4.21 3.80
N PHE A 61 -4.84 -3.70 4.82
CA PHE A 61 -5.12 -2.28 4.99
C PHE A 61 -4.32 -1.72 6.14
N TYR A 62 -3.74 -0.55 5.92
CA TYR A 62 -3.03 0.20 6.96
C TYR A 62 -3.56 1.63 6.99
N ASN A 63 -3.76 2.16 8.18
CA ASN A 63 -4.13 3.56 8.37
C ASN A 63 -2.89 4.34 8.77
N SER A 64 -2.81 5.59 8.33
CA SER A 64 -1.63 6.42 8.60
C SER A 64 -1.58 6.95 10.03
N ASP A 65 -2.67 6.91 10.75
CA ASP A 65 -2.72 7.39 12.14
C ASP A 65 -2.79 6.27 13.18
#